data_684bc4d1600a15141d953cd289060364
#
_entry.id   684bc4d1600a15141d953cd289060364
#
_cell.length_a   1.000
_cell.length_b   1.000
_cell.length_c   1.000
_cell.angle_alpha   90.00
_cell.angle_beta   90.00
_cell.angle_gamma   90.00
#
_symmetry.space_group_name_H-M   'P 1'
#
loop_
_entity.id
_entity.type
_entity.pdbx_description
1 polymer ?
#
loop_
_entity_poly.entity_id
_entity_poly.type
_entity_poly.pdbx_seq_one_letter_code
_entity_poly.pdbx_strand_id
1 'polypeptide(L)'
;MKNKSQRIIAGPDSIDDYNINEIYKIADIKVDGKKAIWGTRTVGLKSRTGFDSENSDSGFMGFDFDVIMKNFNIFGLGGTVEDLKPLPSINMASQIYRDTGLMCSSEIMLPAIQLACISKSFKFKPFLCWNPSVDQLGWHVRQIAGFAEEYGWTVGLKNGKWLGEEYQVAESPDYTGTTSIEYTLSCLVCYAKLAPESILIQRVCDLPGKGEYRNLPIHHTAKRTKLKNPGTRLFYDPSHALGPKMRDKIVDKTVEAMKMRINEEEYLYDGILIEVGTAKCDTHHHNTVTELEEMVQKLSQIRDLDKRVNS
;
A
#
# COMPACT_ATOMS: atom_id res chain seq x y z
N MET A 1 -19.63 -2.58 17.14
CA MET A 1 -19.08 -1.59 16.19
C MET A 1 -19.79 -1.77 14.85
N LYS A 2 -20.24 -0.69 14.19
CA LYS A 2 -20.87 -0.81 12.85
C LYS A 2 -19.83 -1.39 11.87
N ASN A 3 -20.24 -2.33 11.03
CA ASN A 3 -19.44 -2.84 9.91
C ASN A 3 -18.85 -1.64 9.15
N LYS A 4 -17.55 -1.45 9.24
CA LYS A 4 -16.87 -0.39 8.50
C LYS A 4 -16.94 -0.73 7.01
N SER A 5 -17.32 0.23 6.16
CA SER A 5 -17.20 0.07 4.70
C SER A 5 -15.78 -0.31 4.31
N GLN A 6 -15.63 -1.12 3.27
CA GLN A 6 -14.33 -1.52 2.77
C GLN A 6 -13.76 -0.48 1.81
N ARG A 7 -12.42 -0.34 1.81
CA ARG A 7 -11.68 0.58 0.94
C ARG A 7 -10.84 -0.18 -0.07
N ILE A 8 -10.79 0.30 -1.29
CA ILE A 8 -9.96 -0.27 -2.36
C ILE A 8 -8.91 0.75 -2.79
N ILE A 9 -7.64 0.40 -2.63
CA ILE A 9 -6.51 1.13 -3.19
C ILE A 9 -5.96 0.28 -4.34
N ALA A 10 -6.03 0.79 -5.56
CA ALA A 10 -5.64 0.05 -6.75
C ALA A 10 -4.84 0.92 -7.71
N GLY A 11 -3.81 0.37 -8.32
CA GLY A 11 -3.02 1.05 -9.33
C GLY A 11 -1.73 0.34 -9.64
N PRO A 12 -0.99 0.81 -10.64
CA PRO A 12 0.31 0.26 -10.98
C PRO A 12 1.31 0.46 -9.83
N ASP A 13 2.34 -0.35 -9.83
CA ASP A 13 3.38 -0.25 -8.82
C ASP A 13 4.12 1.09 -8.88
N SER A 14 4.32 1.62 -10.08
CA SER A 14 4.83 2.97 -10.33
C SER A 14 4.02 3.66 -11.42
N ILE A 15 3.85 4.98 -11.29
CA ILE A 15 3.19 5.80 -12.30
C ILE A 15 4.24 6.42 -13.23
N ASP A 16 3.92 6.37 -14.51
CA ASP A 16 4.66 7.00 -15.60
C ASP A 16 3.66 7.56 -16.62
N ASP A 17 4.15 8.36 -17.58
CA ASP A 17 3.35 8.93 -18.68
C ASP A 17 2.65 7.86 -19.55
N TYR A 18 3.22 6.66 -19.67
CA TYR A 18 2.64 5.59 -20.49
C TYR A 18 1.46 4.87 -19.81
N ASN A 19 1.35 4.88 -18.46
CA ASN A 19 0.28 4.16 -17.75
C ASN A 19 -0.75 5.06 -17.06
N ILE A 20 -0.62 6.36 -17.14
CA ILE A 20 -1.55 7.31 -16.51
C ILE A 20 -3.02 7.10 -16.94
N ASN A 21 -3.24 6.71 -18.20
CA ASN A 21 -4.58 6.43 -18.71
C ASN A 21 -5.26 5.23 -18.03
N GLU A 22 -4.50 4.25 -17.58
CA GLU A 22 -5.05 3.13 -16.81
C GLU A 22 -5.54 3.60 -15.44
N ILE A 23 -4.85 4.56 -14.82
CA ILE A 23 -5.27 5.15 -13.55
C ILE A 23 -6.59 5.91 -13.70
N TYR A 24 -6.81 6.63 -14.80
CA TYR A 24 -8.09 7.26 -15.08
C TYR A 24 -9.21 6.22 -15.24
N LYS A 25 -8.96 5.10 -15.95
CA LYS A 25 -9.92 3.99 -16.05
C LYS A 25 -10.23 3.39 -14.68
N ILE A 26 -9.22 3.15 -13.85
CA ILE A 26 -9.39 2.68 -12.47
C ILE A 26 -10.26 3.66 -11.67
N ALA A 27 -9.99 4.96 -11.77
CA ALA A 27 -10.76 5.99 -11.08
C ALA A 27 -12.23 6.05 -11.49
N ASP A 28 -12.56 5.59 -12.69
CA ASP A 28 -13.93 5.59 -13.24
C ASP A 28 -14.73 4.32 -12.96
N ILE A 29 -14.14 3.31 -12.31
CA ILE A 29 -14.84 2.09 -11.89
C ILE A 29 -15.96 2.48 -10.91
N LYS A 30 -17.19 2.04 -11.20
CA LYS A 30 -18.39 2.37 -10.44
C LYS A 30 -19.15 1.13 -9.98
N VAL A 31 -19.80 1.27 -8.83
CA VAL A 31 -20.82 0.36 -8.33
C VAL A 31 -22.05 1.18 -8.01
N ASP A 32 -23.21 0.80 -8.55
CA ASP A 32 -24.47 1.54 -8.41
C ASP A 32 -24.33 3.04 -8.79
N GLY A 33 -23.58 3.32 -9.84
CA GLY A 33 -23.35 4.67 -10.34
C GLY A 33 -22.37 5.53 -9.51
N LYS A 34 -21.83 5.02 -8.40
CA LYS A 34 -20.87 5.72 -7.53
C LYS A 34 -19.46 5.20 -7.72
N LYS A 35 -18.46 6.09 -7.69
CA LYS A 35 -17.04 5.70 -7.79
C LYS A 35 -16.66 4.75 -6.65
N ALA A 36 -16.06 3.61 -7.01
CA ALA A 36 -15.81 2.50 -6.10
C ALA A 36 -14.36 2.46 -5.54
N ILE A 37 -13.43 3.09 -6.23
CA ILE A 37 -12.01 3.07 -5.84
C ILE A 37 -11.73 4.23 -4.89
N TRP A 38 -11.19 3.90 -3.72
CA TRP A 38 -10.89 4.88 -2.68
C TRP A 38 -9.55 5.60 -2.90
N GLY A 39 -8.55 4.89 -3.41
CA GLY A 39 -7.22 5.45 -3.64
C GLY A 39 -6.43 4.73 -4.73
N THR A 40 -5.36 5.36 -5.19
CA THR A 40 -4.44 4.78 -6.15
C THR A 40 -2.99 4.90 -5.69
N ARG A 41 -2.15 4.00 -6.19
CA ARG A 41 -0.70 4.06 -6.01
C ARG A 41 -0.10 5.05 -7.01
N THR A 42 0.91 5.79 -6.57
CA THR A 42 1.59 6.79 -7.41
C THR A 42 3.11 6.78 -7.17
N VAL A 43 3.65 5.62 -6.80
CA VAL A 43 5.09 5.47 -6.57
C VAL A 43 5.84 5.70 -7.87
N GLY A 44 6.67 6.72 -7.93
CA GLY A 44 7.54 7.01 -9.07
C GLY A 44 8.97 6.50 -8.89
N LEU A 45 9.34 6.14 -7.67
CA LEU A 45 10.64 5.58 -7.33
C LEU A 45 10.47 4.17 -6.77
N LYS A 46 11.12 3.21 -7.40
CA LYS A 46 11.18 1.82 -6.93
C LYS A 46 12.62 1.36 -6.86
N SER A 47 13.02 0.78 -5.72
CA SER A 47 14.27 0.05 -5.67
C SER A 47 14.02 -1.40 -6.07
N ARG A 48 14.84 -1.91 -6.98
CA ARG A 48 15.01 -3.34 -7.17
C ARG A 48 16.39 -3.72 -6.67
N THR A 49 16.42 -4.65 -5.76
CA THR A 49 17.64 -5.33 -5.43
C THR A 49 17.78 -6.50 -6.39
N GLY A 50 18.95 -6.72 -6.97
CA GLY A 50 19.24 -7.79 -7.94
C GLY A 50 19.05 -9.22 -7.43
N PHE A 51 18.27 -9.40 -6.36
CA PHE A 51 17.87 -10.68 -5.78
C PHE A 51 16.58 -11.26 -6.39
N ASP A 52 15.81 -10.49 -7.14
CA ASP A 52 14.72 -11.04 -7.95
C ASP A 52 15.33 -11.53 -9.27
N SER A 53 15.78 -12.78 -9.27
CA SER A 53 16.47 -13.43 -10.39
C SER A 53 15.66 -13.56 -11.68
N GLU A 54 14.40 -13.22 -11.69
CA GLU A 54 13.52 -13.30 -12.86
C GLU A 54 13.44 -11.98 -13.66
N ASN A 55 13.99 -10.88 -13.13
CA ASN A 55 14.03 -9.60 -13.82
C ASN A 55 15.35 -8.88 -13.53
N SER A 56 16.22 -8.87 -14.53
CA SER A 56 17.62 -8.42 -14.49
C SER A 56 17.83 -6.91 -14.32
N ASP A 57 16.78 -6.12 -14.15
CA ASP A 57 16.92 -4.68 -13.96
C ASP A 57 17.19 -4.38 -12.49
N SER A 58 18.47 -4.43 -12.14
CA SER A 58 18.97 -4.11 -10.80
C SER A 58 19.09 -2.60 -10.62
N GLY A 59 18.73 -2.10 -9.44
CA GLY A 59 18.94 -0.73 -9.04
C GLY A 59 17.67 0.05 -8.73
N PHE A 60 17.81 1.36 -8.60
CA PHE A 60 16.68 2.26 -8.50
C PHE A 60 16.08 2.46 -9.89
N MET A 61 14.81 2.10 -9.99
CA MET A 61 14.04 2.33 -11.20
C MET A 61 12.91 3.28 -10.86
N GLY A 62 12.60 4.11 -11.80
CA GLY A 62 11.47 4.99 -11.67
C GLY A 62 11.73 6.36 -12.23
N PHE A 63 10.66 6.95 -12.56
CA PHE A 63 10.51 8.21 -13.24
C PHE A 63 11.14 9.39 -12.46
N ASP A 64 11.21 9.26 -11.14
CA ASP A 64 11.73 10.30 -10.27
C ASP A 64 13.24 10.23 -10.00
N PHE A 65 13.91 9.15 -10.40
CA PHE A 65 15.28 8.86 -9.95
C PHE A 65 16.26 10.01 -10.20
N ASP A 66 16.32 10.52 -11.42
CA ASP A 66 17.25 11.61 -11.78
C ASP A 66 16.97 12.89 -11.01
N VAL A 67 15.68 13.17 -10.73
CA VAL A 67 15.28 14.35 -9.97
C VAL A 67 15.62 14.18 -8.50
N ILE A 68 15.45 13.00 -7.95
CA ILE A 68 15.86 12.68 -6.57
C ILE A 68 17.35 12.87 -6.38
N MET A 69 18.16 12.39 -7.32
CA MET A 69 19.62 12.59 -7.26
C MET A 69 20.01 14.06 -7.32
N LYS A 70 19.35 14.86 -8.15
CA LYS A 70 19.54 16.32 -8.19
C LYS A 70 19.14 16.97 -6.86
N ASN A 71 18.05 16.52 -6.25
CA ASN A 71 17.59 17.04 -4.96
C ASN A 71 18.55 16.68 -3.81
N PHE A 72 19.17 15.50 -3.82
CA PHE A 72 20.24 15.18 -2.86
C PHE A 72 21.43 16.15 -2.99
N ASN A 73 21.81 16.50 -4.21
CA ASN A 73 22.88 17.47 -4.42
C ASN A 73 22.50 18.87 -3.90
N ILE A 74 21.23 19.29 -4.07
CA ILE A 74 20.74 20.57 -3.54
C ILE A 74 20.90 20.58 -2.01
N PHE A 75 20.46 19.57 -1.30
CA PHE A 75 20.61 19.47 0.15
C PHE A 75 22.08 19.38 0.58
N GLY A 76 22.89 18.59 -0.11
CA GLY A 76 24.31 18.44 0.17
C GLY A 76 25.10 19.75 0.03
N LEU A 77 24.59 20.70 -0.76
CA LEU A 77 25.16 22.04 -0.94
C LEU A 77 24.50 23.11 -0.06
N GLY A 78 23.68 22.72 0.91
CA GLY A 78 23.03 23.65 1.84
C GLY A 78 21.72 24.27 1.33
N GLY A 79 21.13 23.71 0.27
CA GLY A 79 19.81 24.13 -0.22
C GLY A 79 18.68 23.81 0.73
N THR A 80 17.55 24.46 0.54
CA THR A 80 16.35 24.33 1.34
C THR A 80 15.26 23.50 0.63
N VAL A 81 14.15 23.20 1.31
CA VAL A 81 12.99 22.51 0.71
C VAL A 81 12.44 23.28 -0.49
N GLU A 82 12.47 24.62 -0.46
CA GLU A 82 12.00 25.48 -1.54
C GLU A 82 12.82 25.31 -2.82
N ASP A 83 14.08 24.98 -2.70
CA ASP A 83 15.00 24.78 -3.84
C ASP A 83 14.78 23.44 -4.53
N LEU A 84 14.11 22.48 -3.89
CA LEU A 84 13.89 21.14 -4.43
C LEU A 84 13.10 21.18 -5.73
N LYS A 85 13.56 20.40 -6.69
CA LYS A 85 12.86 20.16 -7.95
C LYS A 85 11.64 19.26 -7.69
N PRO A 86 10.48 19.55 -8.30
CA PRO A 86 9.30 18.72 -8.15
C PRO A 86 9.55 17.34 -8.76
N LEU A 87 9.02 16.28 -8.09
CA LEU A 87 9.08 14.92 -8.60
C LEU A 87 8.04 14.75 -9.71
N PRO A 88 8.41 14.20 -10.89
CA PRO A 88 7.47 13.95 -11.98
C PRO A 88 6.24 13.12 -11.57
N SER A 89 6.42 12.02 -10.81
CA SER A 89 5.30 11.20 -10.32
C SER A 89 4.36 11.97 -9.40
N ILE A 90 4.88 12.89 -8.59
CA ILE A 90 4.05 13.73 -7.69
C ILE A 90 3.27 14.77 -8.48
N ASN A 91 3.83 15.31 -9.56
CA ASN A 91 3.08 16.18 -10.46
C ASN A 91 1.93 15.44 -11.12
N MET A 92 2.15 14.22 -11.62
CA MET A 92 1.10 13.34 -12.16
C MET A 92 0.06 13.00 -11.11
N ALA A 93 0.47 12.63 -9.89
CA ALA A 93 -0.43 12.38 -8.79
C ALA A 93 -1.32 13.60 -8.47
N SER A 94 -0.72 14.80 -8.48
CA SER A 94 -1.46 16.04 -8.29
C SER A 94 -2.49 16.30 -9.40
N GLN A 95 -2.17 15.97 -10.65
CA GLN A 95 -3.08 16.02 -11.78
C GLN A 95 -4.23 15.01 -11.60
N ILE A 96 -3.92 13.73 -11.32
CA ILE A 96 -4.91 12.69 -11.07
C ILE A 96 -5.88 13.10 -9.96
N TYR A 97 -5.35 13.63 -8.85
CA TYR A 97 -6.18 14.10 -7.75
C TYR A 97 -7.15 15.21 -8.19
N ARG A 98 -6.67 16.22 -8.94
CA ARG A 98 -7.51 17.31 -9.44
C ARG A 98 -8.61 16.81 -10.37
N ASP A 99 -8.27 15.90 -11.27
CA ASP A 99 -9.17 15.45 -12.34
C ASP A 99 -10.20 14.43 -11.85
N THR A 100 -9.84 13.62 -10.86
CA THR A 100 -10.65 12.45 -10.45
C THR A 100 -11.13 12.50 -9.00
N GLY A 101 -10.53 13.32 -8.15
CA GLY A 101 -10.71 13.28 -6.70
C GLY A 101 -10.13 12.02 -6.03
N LEU A 102 -9.41 11.16 -6.77
CA LEU A 102 -8.85 9.92 -6.28
C LEU A 102 -7.70 10.19 -5.30
N MET A 103 -7.76 9.65 -4.08
CA MET A 103 -6.65 9.79 -3.14
C MET A 103 -5.40 9.12 -3.69
N CYS A 104 -4.33 9.89 -3.79
CA CYS A 104 -3.04 9.40 -4.23
C CYS A 104 -2.23 8.86 -3.06
N SER A 105 -1.29 7.97 -3.36
CA SER A 105 -0.48 7.36 -2.32
C SER A 105 0.93 7.03 -2.82
N SER A 106 1.89 6.94 -1.90
CA SER A 106 3.27 6.62 -2.23
C SER A 106 3.94 5.75 -1.17
N GLU A 107 4.74 4.81 -1.63
CA GLU A 107 5.75 4.14 -0.82
C GLU A 107 6.93 5.08 -0.62
N ILE A 108 7.33 5.30 0.62
CA ILE A 108 8.37 6.28 0.97
C ILE A 108 9.70 5.55 1.14
N MET A 109 10.51 5.56 0.09
CA MET A 109 11.84 4.93 0.07
C MET A 109 12.91 5.86 0.64
N LEU A 110 12.81 7.15 0.35
CA LEU A 110 13.78 8.19 0.70
C LEU A 110 13.06 9.37 1.38
N PRO A 111 12.74 9.22 2.68
CA PRO A 111 11.86 10.14 3.40
C PRO A 111 12.24 11.61 3.25
N ALA A 112 13.52 11.96 3.44
CA ALA A 112 13.99 13.34 3.43
C ALA A 112 13.62 14.08 2.14
N ILE A 113 13.72 13.42 1.00
CA ILE A 113 13.43 14.04 -0.31
C ILE A 113 11.97 13.88 -0.70
N GLN A 114 11.45 12.63 -0.62
CA GLN A 114 10.09 12.34 -1.09
C GLN A 114 9.04 13.08 -0.28
N LEU A 115 9.11 13.05 1.06
CA LEU A 115 8.13 13.72 1.92
C LEU A 115 8.14 15.23 1.70
N ALA A 116 9.33 15.83 1.58
CA ALA A 116 9.46 17.26 1.29
C ALA A 116 8.86 17.64 -0.08
N CYS A 117 9.11 16.84 -1.12
CA CYS A 117 8.51 17.06 -2.44
C CYS A 117 6.99 16.85 -2.45
N ILE A 118 6.49 15.81 -1.76
CA ILE A 118 5.06 15.54 -1.63
C ILE A 118 4.37 16.71 -0.92
N SER A 119 4.96 17.22 0.17
CA SER A 119 4.37 18.32 0.95
C SER A 119 4.17 19.60 0.13
N LYS A 120 5.02 19.88 -0.83
CA LYS A 120 4.84 21.02 -1.75
C LYS A 120 3.57 20.91 -2.61
N SER A 121 3.20 19.71 -3.03
CA SER A 121 2.08 19.46 -3.96
C SER A 121 0.79 19.07 -3.26
N PHE A 122 0.88 18.41 -2.10
CA PHE A 122 -0.24 17.85 -1.35
C PHE A 122 -0.43 18.49 0.03
N LYS A 123 0.08 19.71 0.24
CA LYS A 123 -0.16 20.45 1.48
C LYS A 123 -1.67 20.59 1.73
N PHE A 124 -2.14 20.05 2.87
CA PHE A 124 -3.56 20.02 3.27
C PHE A 124 -4.51 19.35 2.26
N LYS A 125 -3.99 18.42 1.46
CA LYS A 125 -4.79 17.55 0.58
C LYS A 125 -4.65 16.11 1.04
N PRO A 126 -5.68 15.26 0.86
CA PRO A 126 -5.60 13.85 1.20
C PRO A 126 -4.47 13.15 0.45
N PHE A 127 -3.61 12.48 1.19
CA PHE A 127 -2.52 11.66 0.65
C PHE A 127 -2.26 10.48 1.59
N LEU A 128 -1.79 9.36 1.06
CA LEU A 128 -1.39 8.21 1.85
C LEU A 128 0.09 7.90 1.63
N CYS A 129 0.86 7.86 2.71
CA CYS A 129 2.25 7.44 2.69
C CYS A 129 2.45 6.16 3.50
N TRP A 130 3.25 5.21 3.01
CA TRP A 130 3.63 4.02 3.79
C TRP A 130 5.12 3.72 3.69
N ASN A 131 5.61 2.97 4.70
CA ASN A 131 6.97 2.46 4.71
C ASN A 131 7.15 1.33 3.69
N PRO A 132 8.32 1.21 3.05
CA PRO A 132 8.62 0.04 2.23
C PRO A 132 8.72 -1.23 3.09
N SER A 133 8.42 -2.38 2.50
CA SER A 133 8.50 -3.67 3.20
C SER A 133 9.91 -4.10 3.59
N VAL A 134 10.92 -3.45 3.03
CA VAL A 134 12.34 -3.68 3.34
C VAL A 134 12.86 -2.75 4.43
N ASP A 135 12.09 -1.73 4.81
CA ASP A 135 12.46 -0.77 5.85
C ASP A 135 11.32 -0.61 6.86
N GLN A 136 11.56 -1.10 8.08
CA GLN A 136 10.64 -1.04 9.21
C GLN A 136 11.23 -0.25 10.38
N LEU A 137 12.24 0.57 10.10
CA LEU A 137 12.88 1.37 11.12
C LEU A 137 11.89 2.37 11.71
N GLY A 138 11.82 2.41 13.02
CA GLY A 138 10.89 3.26 13.75
C GLY A 138 11.06 4.75 13.43
N TRP A 139 12.29 5.21 13.25
CA TRP A 139 12.57 6.59 12.89
C TRP A 139 12.08 6.95 11.47
N HIS A 140 12.10 6.02 10.51
CA HIS A 140 11.53 6.18 9.17
C HIS A 140 10.00 6.40 9.26
N VAL A 141 9.31 5.52 9.98
CA VAL A 141 7.87 5.63 10.21
C VAL A 141 7.53 6.92 10.97
N ARG A 142 8.36 7.33 11.93
CA ARG A 142 8.19 8.60 12.67
C ARG A 142 8.28 9.82 11.77
N GLN A 143 9.18 9.82 10.78
CA GLN A 143 9.26 10.90 9.80
C GLN A 143 7.98 10.97 8.95
N ILE A 144 7.51 9.84 8.43
CA ILE A 144 6.25 9.76 7.69
C ILE A 144 5.09 10.29 8.55
N ALA A 145 5.01 9.83 9.81
CA ALA A 145 3.95 10.24 10.74
C ALA A 145 3.99 11.74 11.07
N GLY A 146 5.18 12.32 11.23
CA GLY A 146 5.34 13.75 11.48
C GLY A 146 4.82 14.61 10.31
N PHE A 147 5.13 14.24 9.08
CA PHE A 147 4.56 14.91 7.91
C PHE A 147 3.05 14.68 7.79
N ALA A 148 2.58 13.46 8.09
CA ALA A 148 1.15 13.17 8.06
C ALA A 148 0.36 14.00 9.08
N GLU A 149 0.89 14.19 10.29
CA GLU A 149 0.31 15.07 11.32
C GLU A 149 0.25 16.52 10.84
N GLU A 150 1.36 17.03 10.30
CA GLU A 150 1.46 18.42 9.84
C GLU A 150 0.51 18.72 8.66
N TYR A 151 0.36 17.78 7.72
CA TYR A 151 -0.36 18.01 6.47
C TYR A 151 -1.71 17.29 6.36
N GLY A 152 -2.14 16.56 7.40
CA GLY A 152 -3.42 15.85 7.42
C GLY A 152 -3.44 14.59 6.54
N TRP A 153 -2.29 13.91 6.37
CA TRP A 153 -2.20 12.69 5.56
C TRP A 153 -2.51 11.43 6.38
N THR A 154 -2.78 10.34 5.66
CA THR A 154 -2.93 9.00 6.22
C THR A 154 -1.60 8.26 6.19
N VAL A 155 -1.29 7.47 7.21
CA VAL A 155 -0.11 6.63 7.28
C VAL A 155 -0.47 5.16 7.06
N GLY A 156 0.17 4.53 6.07
CA GLY A 156 0.17 3.10 5.88
C GLY A 156 1.35 2.45 6.61
N LEU A 157 1.10 1.37 7.32
CA LEU A 157 2.11 0.62 8.06
C LEU A 157 2.18 -0.79 7.47
N LYS A 158 3.15 -1.00 6.60
CA LYS A 158 3.34 -2.25 5.86
C LYS A 158 4.31 -3.16 6.59
N ASN A 159 3.93 -4.41 6.85
CA ASN A 159 4.82 -5.38 7.47
C ASN A 159 5.97 -5.78 6.54
N GLY A 160 7.09 -6.22 7.13
CA GLY A 160 8.29 -6.59 6.41
C GLY A 160 8.18 -7.87 5.60
N LYS A 161 9.09 -8.00 4.63
CA LYS A 161 9.23 -9.19 3.80
C LYS A 161 9.90 -10.34 4.57
N TRP A 162 10.86 -10.01 5.44
CA TRP A 162 11.70 -10.99 6.15
C TRP A 162 11.59 -10.79 7.66
N LEU A 163 10.70 -11.52 8.31
CA LEU A 163 10.42 -11.39 9.74
C LEU A 163 10.59 -12.70 10.53
N GLY A 164 11.49 -13.56 10.10
CA GLY A 164 11.84 -14.77 10.85
C GLY A 164 11.04 -16.00 10.46
N GLU A 165 11.20 -17.07 11.24
CA GLU A 165 10.78 -18.43 10.91
C GLU A 165 9.59 -18.92 11.75
N GLU A 166 8.74 -18.02 12.22
CA GLU A 166 7.63 -18.36 13.11
C GLU A 166 6.37 -18.89 12.39
N TYR A 167 6.46 -19.18 11.09
CA TYR A 167 5.27 -19.51 10.30
C TYR A 167 4.56 -20.78 10.79
N GLN A 168 5.28 -21.80 11.22
CA GLN A 168 4.69 -23.04 11.76
C GLN A 168 3.89 -22.78 13.03
N VAL A 169 4.41 -21.95 13.90
CA VAL A 169 3.76 -21.53 15.14
C VAL A 169 2.61 -20.57 14.82
N ALA A 170 2.81 -19.65 13.89
CA ALA A 170 1.80 -18.69 13.48
C ALA A 170 0.59 -19.33 12.79
N GLU A 171 0.77 -20.47 12.12
CA GLU A 171 -0.32 -21.23 11.51
C GLU A 171 -1.13 -22.06 12.52
N SER A 172 -0.60 -22.30 13.72
CA SER A 172 -1.35 -23.05 14.74
C SER A 172 -2.48 -22.18 15.30
N PRO A 173 -3.74 -22.63 15.24
CA PRO A 173 -4.88 -21.94 15.85
C PRO A 173 -4.73 -21.79 17.36
N ASP A 174 -4.01 -22.71 18.02
CA ASP A 174 -3.83 -22.75 19.47
C ASP A 174 -2.65 -21.87 19.96
N TYR A 175 -1.88 -21.29 19.03
CA TYR A 175 -0.77 -20.44 19.43
C TYR A 175 -1.26 -19.11 20.01
N THR A 176 -0.98 -18.90 21.29
CA THR A 176 -1.39 -17.71 22.04
C THR A 176 -0.31 -16.64 22.14
N GLY A 177 0.92 -16.94 21.76
CA GLY A 177 2.04 -15.98 21.75
C GLY A 177 1.91 -14.89 20.70
N THR A 178 2.82 -13.91 20.74
CA THR A 178 2.92 -12.85 19.74
C THR A 178 3.90 -13.27 18.65
N THR A 179 3.45 -13.26 17.39
CA THR A 179 4.32 -13.54 16.24
C THR A 179 5.14 -12.31 15.88
N SER A 180 6.22 -12.50 15.11
CA SER A 180 7.05 -11.40 14.61
C SER A 180 6.24 -10.40 13.79
N ILE A 181 5.29 -10.87 12.98
CA ILE A 181 4.42 -10.02 12.17
C ILE A 181 3.56 -9.12 13.04
N GLU A 182 2.89 -9.71 14.04
CA GLU A 182 2.04 -8.96 14.98
C GLU A 182 2.84 -7.94 15.78
N TYR A 183 4.02 -8.36 16.26
CA TYR A 183 4.92 -7.50 17.01
C TYR A 183 5.37 -6.31 16.15
N THR A 184 5.82 -6.57 14.93
CA THR A 184 6.30 -5.52 14.01
C THR A 184 5.20 -4.50 13.72
N LEU A 185 3.99 -4.95 13.37
CA LEU A 185 2.89 -4.04 13.09
C LEU A 185 2.49 -3.23 14.33
N SER A 186 2.50 -3.85 15.51
CA SER A 186 2.23 -3.13 16.76
C SER A 186 3.30 -2.08 17.07
N CYS A 187 4.57 -2.38 16.84
CA CYS A 187 5.65 -1.39 16.95
C CYS A 187 5.47 -0.24 15.96
N LEU A 188 5.15 -0.53 14.70
CA LEU A 188 4.91 0.49 13.69
C LEU A 188 3.73 1.41 14.08
N VAL A 189 2.66 0.87 14.67
CA VAL A 189 1.55 1.69 15.22
C VAL A 189 2.06 2.62 16.32
N CYS A 190 2.91 2.13 17.23
CA CYS A 190 3.52 2.98 18.26
C CYS A 190 4.37 4.10 17.67
N TYR A 191 5.11 3.82 16.60
CA TYR A 191 5.91 4.85 15.92
C TYR A 191 5.07 5.84 15.13
N ALA A 192 3.91 5.44 14.64
CA ALA A 192 3.00 6.29 13.86
C ALA A 192 1.97 7.04 14.74
N LYS A 193 2.08 7.01 16.06
CA LYS A 193 1.08 7.58 16.99
C LYS A 193 0.79 9.08 16.80
N LEU A 194 1.66 9.82 16.13
CA LEU A 194 1.45 11.23 15.79
C LEU A 194 0.53 11.40 14.57
N ALA A 195 0.36 10.36 13.75
CA ALA A 195 -0.48 10.45 12.56
C ALA A 195 -1.97 10.51 12.95
N PRO A 196 -2.79 11.29 12.22
CA PRO A 196 -4.23 11.39 12.46
C PRO A 196 -4.97 10.08 12.16
N GLU A 197 -4.49 9.31 11.22
CA GLU A 197 -5.03 7.98 10.85
C GLU A 197 -3.89 7.04 10.45
N SER A 198 -4.01 5.76 10.83
CA SER A 198 -3.09 4.71 10.40
C SER A 198 -3.86 3.55 9.79
N ILE A 199 -3.30 2.97 8.73
CA ILE A 199 -3.80 1.77 8.05
C ILE A 199 -2.73 0.70 8.11
N LEU A 200 -3.02 -0.45 8.71
CA LEU A 200 -2.14 -1.61 8.66
C LEU A 200 -2.25 -2.27 7.29
N ILE A 201 -1.12 -2.64 6.69
CA ILE A 201 -1.07 -3.30 5.39
C ILE A 201 -0.39 -4.67 5.57
N GLN A 202 -1.20 -5.71 5.54
CA GLN A 202 -0.76 -7.10 5.65
C GLN A 202 -0.36 -7.62 4.28
N ARG A 203 0.94 -7.58 3.97
CA ARG A 203 1.49 -8.14 2.73
C ARG A 203 2.01 -9.56 2.89
N VAL A 204 2.03 -10.06 4.13
CA VAL A 204 2.62 -11.32 4.58
C VAL A 204 4.14 -11.43 4.35
N CYS A 205 4.78 -12.49 4.85
CA CYS A 205 6.23 -12.62 4.83
C CYS A 205 6.69 -13.74 3.90
N ASP A 206 7.92 -13.62 3.42
CA ASP A 206 8.61 -14.65 2.66
C ASP A 206 9.12 -15.72 3.62
N LEU A 207 8.29 -16.73 3.88
CA LEU A 207 8.54 -17.79 4.85
C LEU A 207 8.69 -19.16 4.17
N PRO A 208 9.43 -20.11 4.75
CA PRO A 208 9.47 -21.49 4.29
C PRO A 208 8.04 -22.11 4.23
N GLY A 209 7.83 -23.08 3.34
CA GLY A 209 6.55 -23.77 3.22
C GLY A 209 5.46 -23.01 2.47
N LYS A 210 5.77 -21.88 1.88
CA LYS A 210 4.79 -21.04 1.14
C LYS A 210 4.26 -21.67 -0.16
N GLY A 211 4.86 -22.74 -0.67
CA GLY A 211 4.43 -23.39 -1.91
C GLY A 211 4.54 -22.46 -3.12
N GLU A 212 3.43 -22.28 -3.83
CA GLU A 212 3.34 -21.38 -4.99
C GLU A 212 3.17 -19.89 -4.61
N TYR A 213 2.81 -19.59 -3.36
CA TYR A 213 2.68 -18.21 -2.90
C TYR A 213 4.03 -17.47 -2.95
N ARG A 214 4.01 -16.20 -3.27
CA ARG A 214 5.20 -15.34 -3.12
C ARG A 214 5.52 -15.14 -1.64
N ASN A 215 4.48 -14.94 -0.82
CA ASN A 215 4.57 -14.82 0.63
C ASN A 215 3.39 -15.60 1.25
N LEU A 216 3.63 -16.30 2.34
CA LEU A 216 2.62 -17.18 2.95
C LEU A 216 1.47 -16.36 3.57
N PRO A 217 0.21 -16.50 3.10
CA PRO A 217 -0.92 -15.72 3.60
C PRO A 217 -1.46 -16.27 4.93
N ILE A 218 -0.82 -15.89 6.04
CA ILE A 218 -1.21 -16.33 7.39
C ILE A 218 -2.30 -15.42 7.94
N HIS A 219 -3.56 -15.72 7.68
CA HIS A 219 -4.71 -14.88 8.05
C HIS A 219 -4.99 -14.82 9.55
N HIS A 220 -4.67 -15.85 10.33
CA HIS A 220 -4.89 -15.78 11.77
C HIS A 220 -3.89 -14.85 12.49
N THR A 221 -2.69 -14.63 11.97
CA THR A 221 -1.83 -13.55 12.48
C THR A 221 -2.42 -12.18 12.19
N ALA A 222 -3.05 -12.00 11.03
CA ALA A 222 -3.80 -10.79 10.71
C ALA A 222 -4.95 -10.56 11.71
N LYS A 223 -5.70 -11.61 12.06
CA LYS A 223 -6.75 -11.55 13.09
C LYS A 223 -6.20 -11.07 14.44
N ARG A 224 -5.11 -11.67 14.91
CA ARG A 224 -4.47 -11.26 16.17
C ARG A 224 -3.91 -9.84 16.11
N THR A 225 -3.33 -9.46 14.98
CA THR A 225 -2.85 -8.08 14.75
C THR A 225 -4.00 -7.08 14.90
N LYS A 226 -5.15 -7.36 14.29
CA LYS A 226 -6.31 -6.49 14.39
C LYS A 226 -6.86 -6.41 15.81
N LEU A 227 -6.89 -7.51 16.55
CA LEU A 227 -7.31 -7.54 17.95
C LEU A 227 -6.37 -6.73 18.86
N LYS A 228 -5.06 -6.71 18.57
CA LYS A 228 -4.09 -5.91 19.32
C LYS A 228 -4.12 -4.41 18.97
N ASN A 229 -4.64 -4.06 17.81
CA ASN A 229 -4.71 -2.69 17.32
C ASN A 229 -6.17 -2.31 17.01
N PRO A 230 -7.06 -2.32 18.01
CA PRO A 230 -8.47 -2.03 17.82
C PRO A 230 -8.66 -0.60 17.31
N GLY A 231 -9.57 -0.43 16.36
CA GLY A 231 -9.81 0.87 15.75
C GLY A 231 -8.94 1.15 14.51
N THR A 232 -7.75 0.57 14.40
CA THR A 232 -6.91 0.69 13.20
C THR A 232 -7.47 -0.19 12.07
N ARG A 233 -7.52 0.35 10.85
CA ARG A 233 -7.95 -0.41 9.67
C ARG A 233 -6.85 -1.38 9.24
N LEU A 234 -7.23 -2.61 8.90
CA LEU A 234 -6.33 -3.63 8.38
C LEU A 234 -6.64 -3.92 6.91
N PHE A 235 -5.67 -3.68 6.04
CA PHE A 235 -5.76 -3.94 4.61
C PHE A 235 -4.97 -5.19 4.24
N TYR A 236 -5.49 -5.93 3.27
CA TYR A 236 -4.78 -7.06 2.66
C TYR A 236 -4.10 -6.63 1.37
N ASP A 237 -2.88 -7.08 1.15
CA ASP A 237 -2.10 -6.87 -0.06
C ASP A 237 -1.98 -8.21 -0.82
N PRO A 238 -2.98 -8.57 -1.66
CA PRO A 238 -3.03 -9.86 -2.34
C PRO A 238 -1.93 -10.02 -3.40
N SER A 239 -1.53 -8.94 -4.07
CA SER A 239 -0.52 -8.98 -5.11
C SER A 239 0.81 -9.49 -4.58
N HIS A 240 1.23 -8.99 -3.42
CA HIS A 240 2.45 -9.46 -2.77
C HIS A 240 2.30 -10.80 -2.08
N ALA A 241 1.12 -11.16 -1.61
CA ALA A 241 0.88 -12.46 -1.00
C ALA A 241 0.93 -13.59 -2.05
N LEU A 242 0.18 -13.45 -3.13
CA LEU A 242 0.07 -14.49 -4.14
C LEU A 242 1.26 -14.49 -5.10
N GLY A 243 1.60 -13.34 -5.67
CA GLY A 243 2.72 -13.19 -6.59
C GLY A 243 2.48 -13.79 -7.98
N PRO A 244 3.53 -13.86 -8.84
CA PRO A 244 3.39 -14.21 -10.25
C PRO A 244 2.85 -15.62 -10.50
N LYS A 245 3.24 -16.62 -9.69
CA LYS A 245 2.81 -18.03 -9.89
C LYS A 245 1.32 -18.26 -9.62
N MET A 246 0.70 -17.37 -8.86
CA MET A 246 -0.74 -17.44 -8.52
C MET A 246 -1.51 -16.24 -9.05
N ARG A 247 -1.00 -15.58 -10.06
CA ARG A 247 -1.57 -14.36 -10.61
C ARG A 247 -3.03 -14.53 -11.05
N ASP A 248 -3.37 -15.64 -11.66
CA ASP A 248 -4.71 -16.01 -12.10
C ASP A 248 -5.70 -16.26 -10.96
N LYS A 249 -5.21 -16.45 -9.74
CA LYS A 249 -6.02 -16.70 -8.53
C LYS A 249 -6.21 -15.45 -7.67
N ILE A 250 -5.59 -14.31 -8.03
CA ILE A 250 -5.60 -13.10 -7.18
C ILE A 250 -7.03 -12.62 -6.92
N VAL A 251 -7.88 -12.56 -7.94
CA VAL A 251 -9.28 -12.09 -7.79
C VAL A 251 -10.03 -12.94 -6.78
N ASP A 252 -10.07 -14.25 -6.98
CA ASP A 252 -10.85 -15.15 -6.15
C ASP A 252 -10.31 -15.24 -4.71
N LYS A 253 -8.99 -15.33 -4.55
CA LYS A 253 -8.34 -15.35 -3.24
C LYS A 253 -8.52 -14.05 -2.47
N THR A 254 -8.56 -12.92 -3.16
CA THR A 254 -8.90 -11.63 -2.53
C THR A 254 -10.33 -11.62 -2.02
N VAL A 255 -11.28 -12.09 -2.84
CA VAL A 255 -12.70 -12.19 -2.44
C VAL A 255 -12.88 -13.15 -1.26
N GLU A 256 -12.19 -14.30 -1.24
CA GLU A 256 -12.17 -15.22 -0.11
C GLU A 256 -11.65 -14.54 1.17
N ALA A 257 -10.52 -13.86 1.09
CA ALA A 257 -9.93 -13.14 2.23
C ALA A 257 -10.86 -12.05 2.78
N MET A 258 -11.51 -11.29 1.90
CA MET A 258 -12.42 -10.21 2.28
C MET A 258 -13.74 -10.69 2.91
N LYS A 259 -14.10 -11.98 2.77
CA LYS A 259 -15.22 -12.63 3.48
C LYS A 259 -14.86 -13.06 4.90
N MET A 260 -13.57 -13.15 5.24
CA MET A 260 -13.12 -13.61 6.55
C MET A 260 -13.59 -12.66 7.65
N ARG A 261 -13.91 -13.24 8.81
CA ARG A 261 -14.40 -12.48 9.96
C ARG A 261 -13.56 -12.76 11.21
N ILE A 262 -13.49 -11.77 12.08
CA ILE A 262 -12.95 -11.92 13.44
C ILE A 262 -13.99 -12.56 14.33
N ASN A 263 -15.25 -12.11 14.23
CA ASN A 263 -16.43 -12.57 14.92
C ASN A 263 -17.66 -12.38 14.01
N GLU A 264 -18.85 -12.61 14.52
CA GLU A 264 -20.10 -12.50 13.74
C GLU A 264 -20.36 -11.10 13.18
N GLU A 265 -19.87 -10.06 13.85
CA GLU A 265 -20.16 -8.66 13.52
C GLU A 265 -19.04 -7.96 12.75
N GLU A 266 -17.81 -8.48 12.79
CA GLU A 266 -16.64 -7.75 12.29
C GLU A 266 -15.84 -8.55 11.27
N TYR A 267 -15.61 -7.94 10.09
CA TYR A 267 -14.71 -8.48 9.07
C TYR A 267 -13.23 -8.34 9.46
N LEU A 268 -12.43 -9.31 9.03
CA LEU A 268 -10.99 -9.32 9.28
C LEU A 268 -10.30 -8.13 8.58
N TYR A 269 -10.54 -7.97 7.30
CA TYR A 269 -9.90 -6.91 6.50
C TYR A 269 -10.87 -5.75 6.22
N ASP A 270 -10.40 -4.54 6.39
CA ASP A 270 -11.15 -3.30 6.14
C ASP A 270 -10.94 -2.77 4.71
N GLY A 271 -10.06 -3.38 3.94
CA GLY A 271 -9.77 -2.98 2.58
C GLY A 271 -8.66 -3.80 1.94
N ILE A 272 -8.32 -3.42 0.72
CA ILE A 272 -7.22 -4.02 -0.06
C ILE A 272 -6.29 -2.94 -0.60
N LEU A 273 -5.02 -3.32 -0.76
CA LEU A 273 -4.02 -2.60 -1.54
C LEU A 273 -3.56 -3.53 -2.66
N ILE A 274 -3.97 -3.28 -3.90
CA ILE A 274 -3.76 -4.20 -5.01
C ILE A 274 -3.02 -3.54 -6.18
N GLU A 275 -2.14 -4.29 -6.83
CA GLU A 275 -1.41 -3.87 -8.02
C GLU A 275 -2.21 -4.17 -9.27
N VAL A 276 -2.44 -3.13 -10.08
CA VAL A 276 -3.31 -3.18 -11.26
C VAL A 276 -2.72 -2.31 -12.37
N GLY A 277 -2.76 -2.80 -13.58
CA GLY A 277 -2.28 -2.08 -14.75
C GLY A 277 -0.82 -2.39 -15.08
N THR A 278 -0.28 -1.63 -16.00
CA THR A 278 1.07 -1.84 -16.53
C THR A 278 2.07 -0.96 -15.76
N ALA A 279 3.22 -1.51 -15.41
CA ALA A 279 4.34 -0.76 -14.84
C ALA A 279 5.67 -1.26 -15.42
N LYS A 280 6.75 -0.48 -15.31
CA LYS A 280 8.08 -0.89 -15.77
C LYS A 280 8.75 -1.92 -14.85
N CYS A 281 8.22 -2.09 -13.67
CA CYS A 281 8.76 -3.01 -12.68
C CYS A 281 7.64 -3.82 -12.03
N ASP A 282 8.00 -5.03 -11.59
CA ASP A 282 7.15 -5.93 -10.76
C ASP A 282 5.76 -6.25 -11.33
N THR A 283 5.65 -6.32 -12.69
CA THR A 283 4.34 -6.40 -13.39
C THR A 283 3.75 -7.80 -13.47
N HIS A 284 4.54 -8.83 -13.22
CA HIS A 284 4.12 -10.24 -13.48
C HIS A 284 2.93 -10.71 -12.65
N HIS A 285 2.58 -9.99 -11.60
CA HIS A 285 1.43 -10.30 -10.74
C HIS A 285 0.37 -9.19 -10.71
N HIS A 286 0.49 -8.20 -11.59
CA HIS A 286 -0.54 -7.16 -11.70
C HIS A 286 -1.83 -7.70 -12.33
N ASN A 287 -2.95 -7.30 -11.80
CA ASN A 287 -4.24 -7.51 -12.42
C ASN A 287 -4.47 -6.50 -13.56
N THR A 288 -5.31 -6.85 -14.50
CA THR A 288 -5.83 -5.89 -15.49
C THR A 288 -6.91 -5.01 -14.86
N VAL A 289 -7.22 -3.89 -15.51
CA VAL A 289 -8.34 -3.01 -15.07
C VAL A 289 -9.67 -3.78 -15.12
N THR A 290 -9.87 -4.66 -16.10
CA THR A 290 -11.08 -5.50 -16.22
C THR A 290 -11.22 -6.47 -15.05
N GLU A 291 -10.15 -7.13 -14.64
CA GLU A 291 -10.16 -8.02 -13.48
C GLU A 291 -10.38 -7.27 -12.17
N LEU A 292 -9.86 -6.05 -12.06
CA LEU A 292 -10.19 -5.18 -10.93
C LEU A 292 -11.68 -4.85 -10.91
N GLU A 293 -12.26 -4.52 -12.05
CA GLU A 293 -13.69 -4.20 -12.17
C GLU A 293 -14.56 -5.40 -11.73
N GLU A 294 -14.22 -6.60 -12.20
CA GLU A 294 -14.86 -7.85 -11.75
C GLU A 294 -14.74 -8.05 -10.23
N MET A 295 -13.52 -7.86 -9.69
CA MET A 295 -13.25 -7.98 -8.25
C MET A 295 -14.10 -6.97 -7.46
N VAL A 296 -14.16 -5.72 -7.89
CA VAL A 296 -14.94 -4.66 -7.24
C VAL A 296 -16.42 -5.01 -7.18
N GLN A 297 -16.99 -5.56 -8.26
CA GLN A 297 -18.37 -6.04 -8.27
C GLN A 297 -18.59 -7.18 -7.25
N LYS A 298 -17.70 -8.18 -7.22
CA LYS A 298 -17.76 -9.28 -6.23
C LYS A 298 -17.63 -8.74 -4.78
N LEU A 299 -16.74 -7.80 -4.53
CA LEU A 299 -16.54 -7.21 -3.21
C LEU A 299 -17.75 -6.39 -2.74
N SER A 300 -18.40 -5.67 -3.64
CA SER A 300 -19.59 -4.87 -3.32
C SER A 300 -20.77 -5.72 -2.83
N GLN A 301 -20.82 -7.00 -3.23
CA GLN A 301 -21.82 -7.96 -2.76
C GLN A 301 -21.56 -8.48 -1.33
N ILE A 302 -20.32 -8.34 -0.83
CA ILE A 302 -19.96 -8.78 0.53
C ILE A 302 -20.38 -7.72 1.55
N ARG A 303 -20.06 -6.45 1.26
CA ARG A 303 -20.38 -5.28 2.08
C ARG A 303 -20.15 -3.97 1.32
N ASP A 304 -20.67 -2.89 1.88
CA ASP A 304 -20.54 -1.56 1.30
C ASP A 304 -19.08 -1.16 1.06
N LEU A 305 -18.85 -0.55 -0.10
CA LEU A 305 -17.60 0.14 -0.41
C LEU A 305 -17.61 1.54 0.21
N ASP A 306 -16.46 1.98 0.72
CA ASP A 306 -16.26 3.35 1.17
C ASP A 306 -16.24 4.25 -0.08
N LYS A 307 -17.43 4.76 -0.41
CA LYS A 307 -17.64 5.58 -1.60
C LYS A 307 -17.21 6.99 -1.27
N ARG A 308 -16.32 7.54 -2.07
CA ARG A 308 -15.96 8.94 -1.92
C ARG A 308 -17.19 9.82 -2.11
N VAL A 309 -17.42 10.64 -1.13
CA VAL A 309 -18.26 11.84 -1.33
C VAL A 309 -17.40 12.80 -2.13
N ASN A 310 -17.81 13.12 -3.36
CA ASN A 310 -17.22 14.23 -4.09
C ASN A 310 -17.43 15.48 -3.23
N SER A 311 -16.38 15.94 -2.57
CA SER A 311 -16.34 17.23 -1.89
C SER A 311 -16.03 18.32 -2.90
#